data_d07093b381829d20c93c04f7d0e72d5d
#
_entry.id   d07093b381829d20c93c04f7d0e72d5d
#
_cell.length_a   1.000
_cell.length_b   1.000
_cell.length_c   1.000
_cell.angle_alpha   90.00
_cell.angle_beta   90.00
_cell.angle_gamma   90.00
#
_symmetry.space_group_name_H-M   'P 1'
#
loop_
_entity.id
_entity.type
_entity.pdbx_description
1 polymer ?
#
loop_
_entity_poly.entity_id
_entity_poly.type
_entity_poly.pdbx_seq_one_letter_code
_entity_poly.pdbx_strand_id
1 'polypeptide(L)'
;MLSNEQIAEFTRNGCLIGPEVISQPEVQELRDELDRVIAKGQTGFAPGEPQPVMISNMSKDKEQAVWQIVNIWEASPAFERLLYNSQITKAISQLTAKPDIYVWHDQIQYKPAKHGGVNNWHQDAPYWPVLKPATPVTAWVALDDVDESNGCMWMVPGSHKWGNHIKYLEQNPLEKFHELGKDFVPPLDAEVKAVRRTPWPVKMGHVSFHHSLTWHGSGKNVSDRPRRAIALHFMTGDARFVASGNHPMKKFIKLEDNAPMSLAGEHFPQVVRDWKPVGLPRSLKSAPVT
;
A
#
# COMPACT_ATOMS: atom_id res chain seq x y z
N MET A 1 5.32 2.03 -19.56
CA MET A 1 5.53 0.58 -19.37
C MET A 1 6.92 0.40 -18.78
N LEU A 2 7.05 -0.56 -17.86
CA LEU A 2 8.35 -0.93 -17.29
C LEU A 2 9.21 -1.60 -18.38
N SER A 3 10.53 -1.36 -18.34
CA SER A 3 11.47 -2.06 -19.20
C SER A 3 11.71 -3.50 -18.70
N ASN A 4 12.30 -4.34 -19.55
CA ASN A 4 12.66 -5.71 -19.16
C ASN A 4 13.67 -5.72 -18.00
N GLU A 5 14.59 -4.75 -17.96
CA GLU A 5 15.56 -4.59 -16.87
C GLU A 5 14.87 -4.27 -15.54
N GLN A 6 13.85 -3.38 -15.56
CA GLN A 6 13.06 -3.03 -14.38
C GLN A 6 12.25 -4.24 -13.87
N ILE A 7 11.64 -5.01 -14.77
CA ILE A 7 10.94 -6.25 -14.40
C ILE A 7 11.91 -7.27 -13.80
N ALA A 8 13.08 -7.44 -14.40
CA ALA A 8 14.13 -8.33 -13.89
C ALA A 8 14.66 -7.85 -12.52
N GLU A 9 14.80 -6.54 -12.32
CA GLU A 9 15.17 -5.95 -11.04
C GLU A 9 14.13 -6.25 -9.96
N PHE A 10 12.85 -6.02 -10.24
CA PHE A 10 11.78 -6.36 -9.32
C PHE A 10 11.75 -7.86 -8.98
N THR A 11 11.89 -8.73 -9.99
CA THR A 11 11.92 -10.19 -9.78
C THR A 11 13.09 -10.60 -8.88
N ARG A 12 14.23 -9.92 -9.01
CA ARG A 12 15.43 -10.19 -8.20
C ARG A 12 15.30 -9.66 -6.79
N ASN A 13 14.83 -8.41 -6.65
CA ASN A 13 14.89 -7.63 -5.42
C ASN A 13 13.57 -7.61 -4.63
N GLY A 14 12.42 -7.87 -5.29
CA GLY A 14 11.09 -7.71 -4.69
C GLY A 14 10.68 -6.26 -4.44
N CYS A 15 11.45 -5.30 -4.94
CA CYS A 15 11.15 -3.87 -4.86
C CYS A 15 11.78 -3.13 -6.05
N LEU A 16 11.12 -2.02 -6.47
CA LEU A 16 11.50 -1.21 -7.62
C LEU A 16 10.99 0.23 -7.43
N ILE A 17 11.81 1.23 -7.70
CA ILE A 17 11.36 2.61 -7.86
C ILE A 17 10.91 2.80 -9.31
N GLY A 18 9.65 3.18 -9.48
CA GLY A 18 9.05 3.45 -10.78
C GLY A 18 9.11 4.93 -11.18
N PRO A 19 8.51 5.27 -12.33
CA PRO A 19 8.47 6.64 -12.83
C PRO A 19 7.50 7.53 -12.04
N GLU A 20 7.48 8.80 -12.41
CA GLU A 20 6.38 9.72 -12.10
C GLU A 20 5.10 9.20 -12.76
N VAL A 21 4.02 9.08 -11.99
CA VAL A 21 2.72 8.54 -12.41
C VAL A 21 1.59 9.53 -12.24
N ILE A 22 1.79 10.57 -11.44
CA ILE A 22 0.87 11.69 -11.23
C ILE A 22 1.63 13.02 -11.24
N SER A 23 1.02 14.01 -11.86
CA SER A 23 1.55 15.37 -11.97
C SER A 23 1.43 16.14 -10.65
N GLN A 24 2.14 17.26 -10.54
CA GLN A 24 2.08 18.13 -9.37
C GLN A 24 0.64 18.63 -9.06
N PRO A 25 -0.19 19.06 -10.03
CA PRO A 25 -1.59 19.40 -9.76
C PRO A 25 -2.40 18.22 -9.18
N GLU A 26 -2.23 17.01 -9.72
CA GLU A 26 -2.90 15.80 -9.20
C GLU A 26 -2.44 15.47 -7.77
N VAL A 27 -1.15 15.64 -7.47
CA VAL A 27 -0.64 15.48 -6.10
C VAL A 27 -1.30 16.48 -5.16
N GLN A 28 -1.47 17.75 -5.59
CA GLN A 28 -2.11 18.76 -4.74
C GLN A 28 -3.58 18.43 -4.49
N GLU A 29 -4.31 18.02 -5.53
CA GLU A 29 -5.71 17.55 -5.38
C GLU A 29 -5.81 16.40 -4.36
N LEU A 30 -4.92 15.39 -4.44
CA LEU A 30 -4.91 14.26 -3.50
C LEU A 30 -4.57 14.71 -2.06
N ARG A 31 -3.70 15.69 -1.89
CA ARG A 31 -3.38 16.27 -0.57
C ARG A 31 -4.60 16.98 0.03
N ASP A 32 -5.26 17.81 -0.75
CA ASP A 32 -6.45 18.57 -0.30
C ASP A 32 -7.58 17.63 0.09
N GLU A 33 -7.79 16.57 -0.69
CA GLU A 33 -8.75 15.51 -0.38
C GLU A 33 -8.38 14.71 0.87
N LEU A 34 -7.10 14.41 1.05
CA LEU A 34 -6.60 13.76 2.27
C LEU A 34 -6.88 14.62 3.50
N ASP A 35 -6.55 15.91 3.43
CA ASP A 35 -6.77 16.86 4.53
C ASP A 35 -8.28 16.99 4.83
N ARG A 36 -9.15 17.01 3.81
CA ARG A 36 -10.60 16.99 3.97
C ARG A 36 -11.08 15.73 4.72
N VAL A 37 -10.59 14.57 4.35
CA VAL A 37 -10.97 13.29 4.99
C VAL A 37 -10.46 13.23 6.43
N ILE A 38 -9.24 13.67 6.70
CA ILE A 38 -8.69 13.73 8.07
C ILE A 38 -9.49 14.70 8.95
N ALA A 39 -9.88 15.87 8.41
CA ALA A 39 -10.67 16.85 9.15
C ALA A 39 -12.05 16.31 9.54
N LYS A 40 -12.68 15.47 8.70
CA LYS A 40 -13.92 14.77 9.06
C LYS A 40 -13.72 13.72 10.15
N GLY A 41 -12.57 13.06 10.16
CA GLY A 41 -12.31 11.95 11.08
C GLY A 41 -13.30 10.79 10.90
N GLN A 42 -13.27 9.83 11.82
CA GLN A 42 -14.09 8.61 11.73
C GLN A 42 -15.61 8.87 11.85
N THR A 43 -16.02 9.95 12.48
CA THR A 43 -17.43 10.23 12.83
C THR A 43 -18.03 11.44 12.12
N GLY A 44 -17.27 12.15 11.31
CA GLY A 44 -17.70 13.39 10.65
C GLY A 44 -18.40 13.20 9.30
N PHE A 45 -18.62 11.96 8.88
CA PHE A 45 -19.37 11.66 7.66
C PHE A 45 -20.86 11.56 7.97
N ALA A 46 -21.69 12.16 7.12
CA ALA A 46 -23.15 12.09 7.27
C ALA A 46 -23.67 10.65 6.99
N PRO A 47 -24.83 10.28 7.52
CA PRO A 47 -25.45 9.00 7.18
C PRO A 47 -25.63 8.84 5.66
N GLY A 48 -25.08 7.76 5.09
CA GLY A 48 -25.11 7.48 3.64
C GLY A 48 -24.08 8.24 2.80
N GLU A 49 -23.26 9.10 3.43
CA GLU A 49 -22.12 9.71 2.74
C GLU A 49 -21.02 8.66 2.52
N PRO A 50 -20.43 8.59 1.30
CA PRO A 50 -19.28 7.74 1.04
C PRO A 50 -18.12 8.07 2.00
N GLN A 51 -17.56 7.04 2.63
CA GLN A 51 -16.55 7.20 3.67
C GLN A 51 -15.50 6.08 3.60
N PRO A 52 -14.28 6.33 4.11
CA PRO A 52 -13.28 5.27 4.21
C PRO A 52 -13.74 4.12 5.09
N VAL A 53 -13.19 2.95 4.84
CA VAL A 53 -13.47 1.75 5.66
C VAL A 53 -12.95 1.92 7.10
N MET A 54 -11.84 2.63 7.24
CA MET A 54 -11.21 2.92 8.53
C MET A 54 -10.40 4.22 8.45
N ILE A 55 -10.51 5.05 9.47
CA ILE A 55 -9.61 6.17 9.74
C ILE A 55 -9.02 5.93 11.12
N SER A 56 -7.71 5.76 11.22
CA SER A 56 -7.03 5.47 12.47
C SER A 56 -5.81 6.37 12.66
N ASN A 57 -5.66 6.91 13.86
CA ASN A 57 -4.37 7.42 14.30
C ASN A 57 -3.66 6.29 15.07
N MET A 58 -2.59 5.76 14.49
CA MET A 58 -1.83 4.65 15.07
C MET A 58 -0.93 5.09 16.23
N SER A 59 -0.77 6.39 16.47
CA SER A 59 0.01 6.89 17.59
C SER A 59 -0.78 6.82 18.89
N LYS A 60 -0.15 6.34 19.97
CA LYS A 60 -0.66 6.45 21.34
C LYS A 60 -0.62 7.91 21.84
N ASP A 61 0.25 8.71 21.25
CA ASP A 61 0.41 10.13 21.54
C ASP A 61 -0.43 10.97 20.56
N LYS A 62 -1.37 11.74 21.07
CA LYS A 62 -2.24 12.61 20.26
C LYS A 62 -1.46 13.69 19.50
N GLU A 63 -0.27 14.04 19.99
CA GLU A 63 0.62 15.02 19.35
C GLU A 63 1.49 14.40 18.25
N GLN A 64 1.56 13.05 18.18
CA GLN A 64 2.36 12.32 17.19
C GLN A 64 1.49 11.48 16.28
N ALA A 65 0.61 12.11 15.53
CA ALA A 65 -0.32 11.38 14.67
C ALA A 65 0.43 10.59 13.56
N VAL A 66 0.10 9.30 13.44
CA VAL A 66 0.41 8.48 12.26
C VAL A 66 -0.92 8.02 11.70
N TRP A 67 -1.38 8.71 10.66
CA TRP A 67 -2.66 8.40 10.06
C TRP A 67 -2.55 7.18 9.15
N GLN A 68 -3.44 6.24 9.38
CA GLN A 68 -3.74 5.12 8.51
C GLN A 68 -5.21 5.21 8.11
N ILE A 69 -5.46 5.35 6.81
CA ILE A 69 -6.82 5.42 6.27
C ILE A 69 -6.94 4.33 5.22
N VAL A 70 -7.90 3.42 5.40
CA VAL A 70 -8.15 2.28 4.50
C VAL A 70 -9.32 2.58 3.60
N ASN A 71 -9.17 2.36 2.31
CA ASN A 71 -10.14 2.66 1.26
C ASN A 71 -10.58 4.12 1.27
N ILE A 72 -9.62 5.04 1.23
CA ILE A 72 -9.91 6.47 1.06
C ILE A 72 -10.57 6.73 -0.31
N TRP A 73 -10.32 5.87 -1.30
CA TRP A 73 -10.93 5.97 -2.61
C TRP A 73 -12.48 5.95 -2.56
N GLU A 74 -13.08 5.28 -1.58
CA GLU A 74 -14.54 5.26 -1.41
C GLU A 74 -15.11 6.62 -0.98
N ALA A 75 -14.27 7.48 -0.39
CA ALA A 75 -14.64 8.80 0.09
C ALA A 75 -14.18 9.94 -0.82
N SER A 76 -13.41 9.65 -1.87
CA SER A 76 -12.79 10.68 -2.71
C SER A 76 -12.66 10.25 -4.17
N PRO A 77 -13.35 10.95 -5.09
CA PRO A 77 -13.19 10.71 -6.53
C PRO A 77 -11.75 10.87 -7.04
N ALA A 78 -10.93 11.72 -6.41
CA ALA A 78 -9.53 11.89 -6.79
C ALA A 78 -8.72 10.61 -6.48
N PHE A 79 -8.90 10.04 -5.29
CA PHE A 79 -8.27 8.77 -4.94
C PHE A 79 -8.85 7.59 -5.74
N GLU A 80 -10.15 7.61 -6.07
CA GLU A 80 -10.73 6.59 -6.94
C GLU A 80 -10.11 6.64 -8.35
N ARG A 81 -9.91 7.84 -8.93
CA ARG A 81 -9.21 7.97 -10.23
C ARG A 81 -7.80 7.37 -10.21
N LEU A 82 -7.09 7.50 -9.08
CA LEU A 82 -5.74 6.96 -8.94
C LEU A 82 -5.70 5.42 -9.06
N LEU A 83 -6.73 4.71 -8.63
CA LEU A 83 -6.83 3.24 -8.78
C LEU A 83 -6.74 2.82 -10.25
N TYR A 84 -7.27 3.65 -11.16
CA TYR A 84 -7.33 3.39 -12.59
C TYR A 84 -6.15 4.03 -13.36
N ASN A 85 -5.15 4.57 -12.68
CA ASN A 85 -3.99 5.13 -13.35
C ASN A 85 -3.33 4.08 -14.25
N SER A 86 -3.31 4.36 -15.55
CA SER A 86 -2.92 3.37 -16.56
C SER A 86 -1.43 3.00 -16.49
N GLN A 87 -0.56 3.86 -15.96
CA GLN A 87 0.86 3.56 -15.79
C GLN A 87 1.06 2.57 -14.63
N ILE A 88 0.35 2.81 -13.51
CA ILE A 88 0.38 1.91 -12.35
C ILE A 88 -0.20 0.54 -12.73
N THR A 89 -1.41 0.51 -13.28
CA THR A 89 -2.13 -0.75 -13.55
C THR A 89 -1.42 -1.62 -14.60
N LYS A 90 -0.81 -1.01 -15.63
CA LYS A 90 0.06 -1.71 -16.58
C LYS A 90 1.30 -2.28 -15.92
N ALA A 91 1.95 -1.49 -15.04
CA ALA A 91 3.12 -1.96 -14.32
C ALA A 91 2.79 -3.15 -13.42
N ILE A 92 1.66 -3.10 -12.67
CA ILE A 92 1.21 -4.22 -11.84
C ILE A 92 0.98 -5.48 -12.68
N SER A 93 0.31 -5.38 -13.83
CA SER A 93 0.11 -6.52 -14.74
C SER A 93 1.44 -7.11 -15.25
N GLN A 94 2.43 -6.24 -15.58
CA GLN A 94 3.76 -6.69 -15.98
C GLN A 94 4.51 -7.39 -14.83
N LEU A 95 4.49 -6.81 -13.62
CA LEU A 95 5.22 -7.34 -12.46
C LEU A 95 4.62 -8.63 -11.91
N THR A 96 3.32 -8.82 -12.05
CA THR A 96 2.60 -10.03 -11.63
C THR A 96 2.52 -11.10 -12.72
N ALA A 97 2.78 -10.72 -13.97
CA ALA A 97 2.52 -11.55 -15.15
C ALA A 97 1.10 -12.11 -15.19
N LYS A 98 0.09 -11.28 -14.83
CA LYS A 98 -1.33 -11.67 -14.76
C LYS A 98 -2.20 -10.76 -15.63
N PRO A 99 -3.19 -11.34 -16.36
CA PRO A 99 -4.06 -10.61 -17.26
C PRO A 99 -5.15 -9.81 -16.54
N ASP A 100 -5.55 -10.25 -15.35
CA ASP A 100 -6.66 -9.66 -14.59
C ASP A 100 -6.16 -9.22 -13.23
N ILE A 101 -6.37 -7.93 -12.91
CA ILE A 101 -5.95 -7.31 -11.67
C ILE A 101 -7.14 -6.58 -11.04
N TYR A 102 -7.27 -6.76 -9.74
CA TYR A 102 -8.28 -6.12 -8.89
C TYR A 102 -7.60 -5.35 -7.77
N VAL A 103 -8.24 -4.30 -7.29
CA VAL A 103 -7.82 -3.64 -6.06
C VAL A 103 -8.20 -4.52 -4.87
N TRP A 104 -7.26 -4.76 -3.97
CA TRP A 104 -7.53 -5.38 -2.68
C TRP A 104 -8.03 -4.32 -1.70
N HIS A 105 -7.23 -3.32 -1.46
CA HIS A 105 -7.58 -2.07 -0.76
C HIS A 105 -6.51 -1.03 -1.02
N ASP A 106 -6.80 0.23 -0.72
CA ASP A 106 -5.79 1.25 -0.58
C ASP A 106 -5.54 1.58 0.91
N GLN A 107 -4.42 2.23 1.17
CA GLN A 107 -4.06 2.65 2.50
C GLN A 107 -3.21 3.92 2.48
N ILE A 108 -3.74 4.98 3.05
CA ILE A 108 -2.95 6.18 3.36
C ILE A 108 -1.96 5.86 4.47
N GLN A 109 -0.75 6.38 4.29
CA GLN A 109 0.30 6.38 5.31
C GLN A 109 0.84 7.80 5.45
N TYR A 110 0.42 8.51 6.50
CA TYR A 110 0.81 9.89 6.74
C TYR A 110 1.56 10.04 8.05
N LYS A 111 2.78 10.58 7.97
CA LYS A 111 3.64 10.96 9.08
C LYS A 111 3.76 12.48 9.14
N PRO A 112 3.15 13.15 10.13
CA PRO A 112 3.30 14.59 10.32
C PRO A 112 4.77 14.99 10.51
N ALA A 113 5.08 16.25 10.16
CA ALA A 113 6.38 16.85 10.41
C ALA A 113 6.76 16.74 11.90
N LYS A 114 8.02 16.42 12.22
CA LYS A 114 8.59 16.29 13.57
C LYS A 114 8.00 15.21 14.47
N HIS A 115 6.80 14.73 14.18
CA HIS A 115 6.01 13.89 15.09
C HIS A 115 5.56 12.55 14.48
N GLY A 116 6.00 12.22 13.25
CA GLY A 116 5.66 10.95 12.62
C GLY A 116 6.36 9.76 13.28
N GLY A 117 5.60 8.76 13.70
CA GLY A 117 6.12 7.56 14.36
C GLY A 117 6.80 6.56 13.41
N VAL A 118 7.30 5.49 13.99
CA VAL A 118 7.91 4.35 13.27
C VAL A 118 6.81 3.46 12.69
N ASN A 119 7.00 2.95 11.47
CA ASN A 119 6.33 1.74 11.00
C ASN A 119 7.34 0.61 11.11
N ASN A 120 7.06 -0.34 11.99
CA ASN A 120 7.98 -1.44 12.28
C ASN A 120 8.25 -2.30 11.04
N TRP A 121 9.35 -3.06 11.09
CA TRP A 121 9.67 -4.04 10.06
C TRP A 121 8.57 -5.09 9.95
N HIS A 122 8.07 -5.33 8.74
CA HIS A 122 7.00 -6.27 8.46
C HIS A 122 7.03 -6.76 7.01
N GLN A 123 6.18 -7.71 6.73
CA GLN A 123 5.72 -8.12 5.41
C GLN A 123 4.22 -7.83 5.36
N ASP A 124 3.68 -7.42 4.22
CA ASP A 124 2.25 -7.10 4.07
C ASP A 124 1.36 -8.35 4.04
N ALA A 125 1.75 -9.35 3.22
CA ALA A 125 0.95 -10.55 2.98
C ALA A 125 0.47 -11.26 4.25
N PRO A 126 1.27 -11.37 5.33
CA PRO A 126 0.83 -11.98 6.58
C PRO A 126 -0.40 -11.33 7.23
N TYR A 127 -0.63 -10.04 6.97
CA TYR A 127 -1.80 -9.31 7.47
C TYR A 127 -3.06 -9.50 6.63
N TRP A 128 -2.97 -10.22 5.51
CA TRP A 128 -4.09 -10.48 4.59
C TRP A 128 -4.46 -11.97 4.50
N PRO A 129 -4.68 -12.65 5.62
CA PRO A 129 -4.95 -14.10 5.64
C PRO A 129 -6.28 -14.49 4.99
N VAL A 130 -7.07 -13.52 4.56
CA VAL A 130 -8.35 -13.70 3.84
C VAL A 130 -8.17 -13.93 2.34
N LEU A 131 -6.92 -13.86 1.82
CA LEU A 131 -6.60 -14.01 0.39
C LEU A 131 -5.63 -15.16 0.15
N LYS A 132 -5.87 -15.96 -0.91
CA LYS A 132 -4.95 -16.99 -1.39
C LYS A 132 -4.95 -17.07 -2.93
N PRO A 133 -3.81 -16.87 -3.61
CA PRO A 133 -2.55 -16.38 -3.03
C PRO A 133 -2.70 -14.98 -2.44
N ALA A 134 -1.78 -14.61 -1.54
CA ALA A 134 -1.72 -13.24 -1.05
C ALA A 134 -1.43 -12.27 -2.21
N THR A 135 -1.81 -11.00 -2.04
CA THR A 135 -1.54 -9.97 -3.04
C THR A 135 -0.04 -9.89 -3.35
N PRO A 136 0.35 -9.99 -4.62
CA PRO A 136 1.77 -10.10 -4.95
C PRO A 136 2.51 -8.77 -4.96
N VAL A 137 1.82 -7.65 -5.23
CA VAL A 137 2.47 -6.33 -5.43
C VAL A 137 1.63 -5.20 -4.85
N THR A 138 2.33 -4.30 -4.17
CA THR A 138 1.85 -2.99 -3.73
C THR A 138 2.47 -1.90 -4.60
N ALA A 139 1.66 -0.94 -5.06
CA ALA A 139 2.13 0.32 -5.63
C ALA A 139 2.00 1.42 -4.57
N TRP A 140 3.12 1.96 -4.13
CA TRP A 140 3.21 3.01 -3.13
C TRP A 140 3.53 4.34 -3.82
N VAL A 141 2.59 5.28 -3.83
CA VAL A 141 2.70 6.57 -4.51
C VAL A 141 3.02 7.65 -3.49
N ALA A 142 4.12 8.36 -3.71
CA ALA A 142 4.56 9.45 -2.86
C ALA A 142 3.77 10.73 -3.15
N LEU A 143 3.14 11.31 -2.15
CA LEU A 143 2.47 12.61 -2.24
C LEU A 143 3.37 13.77 -1.77
N ASP A 144 4.54 13.48 -1.23
CA ASP A 144 5.61 14.43 -0.87
C ASP A 144 6.95 13.86 -1.35
N ASP A 145 8.00 14.70 -1.43
CA ASP A 145 9.35 14.20 -1.55
C ASP A 145 9.73 13.42 -0.29
N VAL A 146 10.11 12.17 -0.46
CA VAL A 146 10.35 11.23 0.62
C VAL A 146 11.81 10.85 0.67
N ASP A 147 12.43 11.09 1.83
CA ASP A 147 13.83 10.76 2.13
C ASP A 147 13.99 10.22 3.57
N GLU A 148 15.21 9.96 3.97
CA GLU A 148 15.49 9.42 5.31
C GLU A 148 15.05 10.36 6.42
N SER A 149 15.12 11.68 6.21
CA SER A 149 14.79 12.67 7.23
C SER A 149 13.30 12.72 7.57
N ASN A 150 12.42 12.48 6.56
CA ASN A 150 10.98 12.46 6.78
C ASN A 150 10.39 11.05 6.88
N GLY A 151 11.25 10.04 7.03
CA GLY A 151 10.86 8.66 7.30
C GLY A 151 10.50 7.87 6.05
N CYS A 152 11.40 7.83 5.06
CA CYS A 152 11.26 6.93 3.92
C CYS A 152 11.18 5.47 4.37
N MET A 153 10.66 4.64 3.50
CA MET A 153 10.74 3.20 3.71
C MET A 153 12.21 2.75 3.65
N TRP A 154 12.46 1.66 4.34
CA TRP A 154 13.67 0.85 4.18
C TRP A 154 13.24 -0.51 3.69
N MET A 155 13.94 -1.05 2.72
CA MET A 155 13.68 -2.34 2.12
C MET A 155 14.81 -3.32 2.43
N VAL A 156 14.45 -4.61 2.45
CA VAL A 156 15.41 -5.72 2.43
C VAL A 156 15.31 -6.39 1.06
N PRO A 157 16.08 -5.95 0.05
CA PRO A 157 16.01 -6.50 -1.30
C PRO A 157 16.25 -8.01 -1.30
N GLY A 158 15.41 -8.74 -2.05
CA GLY A 158 15.47 -10.20 -2.15
C GLY A 158 14.70 -10.96 -1.08
N SER A 159 14.26 -10.30 -0.01
CA SER A 159 13.61 -10.95 1.13
C SER A 159 12.22 -11.54 0.83
N HIS A 160 11.58 -11.13 -0.26
CA HIS A 160 10.32 -11.74 -0.71
C HIS A 160 10.46 -13.24 -1.04
N LYS A 161 11.68 -13.70 -1.31
CA LYS A 161 12.00 -15.11 -1.58
C LYS A 161 12.11 -15.95 -0.31
N TRP A 162 12.12 -15.32 0.85
CA TRP A 162 12.24 -16.02 2.14
C TRP A 162 10.92 -16.63 2.64
N GLY A 163 9.81 -16.34 1.94
CA GLY A 163 8.49 -16.85 2.32
C GLY A 163 7.76 -15.96 3.33
N ASN A 164 6.68 -16.48 3.86
CA ASN A 164 5.80 -15.81 4.82
C ASN A 164 6.26 -16.09 6.26
N HIS A 165 6.55 -15.04 7.01
CA HIS A 165 7.06 -15.12 8.38
C HIS A 165 6.05 -14.63 9.44
N ILE A 166 4.75 -14.91 9.26
CA ILE A 166 3.71 -14.50 10.22
C ILE A 166 4.01 -14.98 11.66
N LYS A 167 4.51 -16.19 11.83
CA LYS A 167 4.86 -16.73 13.15
C LYS A 167 5.91 -15.90 13.87
N TYR A 168 6.90 -15.39 13.12
CA TYR A 168 7.91 -14.50 13.71
C TYR A 168 7.28 -13.16 14.11
N LEU A 169 6.41 -12.59 13.27
CA LEU A 169 5.71 -11.34 13.57
C LEU A 169 4.82 -11.48 14.81
N GLU A 170 4.14 -12.62 14.99
CA GLU A 170 3.33 -12.92 16.17
C GLU A 170 4.17 -13.05 17.44
N GLN A 171 5.35 -13.68 17.35
CA GLN A 171 6.27 -13.88 18.47
C GLN A 171 7.06 -12.62 18.84
N ASN A 172 7.20 -11.67 17.91
CA ASN A 172 7.92 -10.42 18.08
C ASN A 172 6.98 -9.24 17.85
N PRO A 173 6.14 -8.93 18.84
CA PRO A 173 5.17 -7.84 18.71
C PRO A 173 5.87 -6.53 18.36
N LEU A 174 5.21 -5.74 17.53
CA LEU A 174 5.71 -4.51 16.90
C LEU A 174 6.33 -3.51 17.89
N GLU A 175 5.96 -3.57 19.16
CA GLU A 175 6.48 -2.71 20.22
C GLU A 175 8.00 -2.86 20.48
N LYS A 176 8.62 -3.98 20.04
CA LYS A 176 10.07 -4.22 20.20
C LYS A 176 10.92 -3.60 19.09
N PHE A 177 10.33 -3.10 18.01
CA PHE A 177 11.05 -2.57 16.86
C PHE A 177 10.99 -1.03 16.78
N HIS A 178 11.18 -0.34 17.91
CA HIS A 178 11.06 1.13 17.99
C HIS A 178 12.11 1.90 17.19
N GLU A 179 13.18 1.24 16.76
CA GLU A 179 14.18 1.83 15.89
C GLU A 179 14.44 0.90 14.71
N LEU A 180 14.62 1.47 13.52
CA LEU A 180 15.22 0.78 12.38
C LEU A 180 16.66 0.42 12.76
N GLY A 181 16.78 -0.42 13.79
CA GLY A 181 17.99 -0.65 14.49
C GLY A 181 18.92 -1.64 13.83
N LYS A 182 20.14 -1.58 14.28
CA LYS A 182 21.24 -2.49 13.95
C LYS A 182 20.93 -3.97 14.27
N ASP A 183 19.86 -4.22 15.01
CA ASP A 183 19.53 -5.50 15.64
C ASP A 183 18.39 -6.27 14.94
N PHE A 184 17.93 -5.79 13.78
CA PHE A 184 16.97 -6.57 12.99
C PHE A 184 17.67 -7.84 12.48
N VAL A 185 17.41 -8.94 13.15
CA VAL A 185 17.78 -10.27 12.67
C VAL A 185 16.56 -10.84 11.99
N PRO A 186 16.59 -11.10 10.67
CA PRO A 186 15.48 -11.76 10.01
C PRO A 186 15.30 -13.14 10.64
N PRO A 187 14.06 -13.66 10.66
CA PRO A 187 13.75 -14.97 11.22
C PRO A 187 14.21 -16.09 10.27
N LEU A 188 15.50 -16.23 10.06
CA LEU A 188 16.06 -17.13 9.07
C LEU A 188 16.87 -18.23 9.72
N ASP A 189 16.64 -19.45 9.26
CA ASP A 189 17.60 -20.51 9.38
C ASP A 189 18.93 -20.05 8.77
N ALA A 190 19.99 -20.37 9.43
CA ALA A 190 21.38 -19.91 9.40
C ALA A 190 22.09 -19.54 8.07
N GLU A 191 21.45 -19.47 6.92
CA GLU A 191 22.12 -19.29 5.62
C GLU A 191 22.25 -17.83 5.13
N VAL A 192 21.57 -16.87 5.71
CA VAL A 192 21.70 -15.46 5.30
C VAL A 192 22.80 -14.76 6.07
N LYS A 193 23.99 -14.74 5.48
CA LYS A 193 25.20 -14.20 6.08
C LYS A 193 25.20 -12.68 6.29
N ALA A 194 24.35 -11.92 5.60
CA ALA A 194 24.18 -10.47 5.80
C ALA A 194 22.83 -9.99 5.25
N VAL A 195 22.05 -9.32 6.09
CA VAL A 195 20.82 -8.63 5.67
C VAL A 195 21.16 -7.21 5.25
N ARG A 196 21.08 -6.93 3.95
CA ARG A 196 21.25 -5.59 3.43
C ARG A 196 19.94 -4.81 3.57
N ARG A 197 19.93 -3.81 4.41
CA ARG A 197 18.85 -2.82 4.51
C ARG A 197 19.19 -1.62 3.64
N THR A 198 18.26 -1.20 2.82
CA THR A 198 18.48 -0.10 1.87
C THR A 198 17.42 0.97 2.09
N PRO A 199 17.80 2.24 2.32
CA PRO A 199 16.85 3.35 2.34
C PRO A 199 16.20 3.47 0.96
N TRP A 200 14.91 3.86 0.97
CA TRP A 200 14.07 3.84 -0.22
C TRP A 200 13.42 5.21 -0.45
N PRO A 201 14.22 6.24 -0.79
CA PRO A 201 13.69 7.56 -1.08
C PRO A 201 12.87 7.54 -2.37
N VAL A 202 11.75 8.26 -2.36
CA VAL A 202 10.84 8.36 -3.51
C VAL A 202 10.47 9.82 -3.72
N LYS A 203 10.60 10.33 -4.93
CA LYS A 203 10.19 11.69 -5.27
C LYS A 203 8.67 11.81 -5.32
N MET A 204 8.16 12.99 -5.01
CA MET A 204 6.75 13.33 -5.15
C MET A 204 6.23 12.96 -6.55
N GLY A 205 5.03 12.40 -6.63
CA GLY A 205 4.40 11.96 -7.87
C GLY A 205 4.91 10.61 -8.41
N HIS A 206 6.03 10.10 -7.87
CA HIS A 206 6.59 8.82 -8.29
C HIS A 206 5.97 7.64 -7.53
N VAL A 207 6.03 6.48 -8.15
CA VAL A 207 5.58 5.21 -7.57
C VAL A 207 6.76 4.34 -7.15
N SER A 208 6.62 3.64 -6.05
CA SER A 208 7.48 2.52 -5.66
C SER A 208 6.65 1.24 -5.66
N PHE A 209 7.18 0.18 -6.23
CA PHE A 209 6.57 -1.14 -6.20
C PHE A 209 7.31 -2.04 -5.22
N HIS A 210 6.59 -2.80 -4.40
CA HIS A 210 7.18 -3.85 -3.59
C HIS A 210 6.29 -5.09 -3.54
N HIS A 211 6.93 -6.24 -3.48
CA HIS A 211 6.26 -7.51 -3.28
C HIS A 211 5.75 -7.60 -1.83
N SER A 212 4.57 -8.12 -1.62
CA SER A 212 3.93 -8.20 -0.29
C SER A 212 4.71 -9.03 0.74
N LEU A 213 5.66 -9.85 0.30
CA LEU A 213 6.59 -10.59 1.15
C LEU A 213 7.95 -9.90 1.30
N THR A 214 8.19 -8.74 0.68
CA THR A 214 9.42 -7.97 0.91
C THR A 214 9.38 -7.39 2.32
N TRP A 215 10.40 -7.67 3.13
CA TRP A 215 10.57 -7.04 4.43
C TRP A 215 10.84 -5.56 4.26
N HIS A 216 10.01 -4.76 4.90
CA HIS A 216 10.14 -3.31 4.88
C HIS A 216 9.65 -2.67 6.18
N GLY A 217 10.02 -1.42 6.39
CA GLY A 217 9.62 -0.61 7.52
C GLY A 217 10.00 0.84 7.27
N SER A 218 9.69 1.75 8.19
CA SER A 218 10.09 3.15 8.06
C SER A 218 10.34 3.82 9.40
N GLY A 219 11.40 4.63 9.47
CA GLY A 219 11.77 5.41 10.65
C GLY A 219 10.79 6.52 10.98
N LYS A 220 11.11 7.25 12.05
CA LYS A 220 10.38 8.46 12.43
C LYS A 220 10.53 9.55 11.36
N ASN A 221 9.55 10.43 11.27
CA ASN A 221 9.72 11.71 10.61
C ASN A 221 10.32 12.72 11.60
N VAL A 222 11.58 13.07 11.41
CA VAL A 222 12.30 14.06 12.25
C VAL A 222 12.46 15.42 11.54
N SER A 223 11.96 15.53 10.31
CA SER A 223 12.06 16.74 9.49
C SER A 223 10.91 17.71 9.74
N ASP A 224 11.04 18.91 9.19
CA ASP A 224 9.99 19.94 9.17
C ASP A 224 8.92 19.72 8.10
N ARG A 225 9.04 18.66 7.31
CA ARG A 225 8.16 18.33 6.19
C ARG A 225 7.28 17.13 6.52
N PRO A 226 6.00 17.12 6.13
CA PRO A 226 5.18 15.91 6.26
C PRO A 226 5.67 14.81 5.31
N ARG A 227 5.25 13.59 5.55
CA ARG A 227 5.41 12.45 4.64
C ARG A 227 4.05 11.80 4.41
N ARG A 228 3.41 12.15 3.30
CA ARG A 228 2.14 11.60 2.86
C ARG A 228 2.37 10.65 1.69
N ALA A 229 1.71 9.52 1.72
CA ALA A 229 1.73 8.56 0.65
C ALA A 229 0.48 7.69 0.68
N ILE A 230 0.19 7.05 -0.46
CA ILE A 230 -0.85 6.05 -0.57
C ILE A 230 -0.25 4.75 -1.10
N ALA A 231 -0.56 3.65 -0.43
CA ALA A 231 -0.28 2.29 -0.88
C ALA A 231 -1.54 1.72 -1.54
N LEU A 232 -1.42 1.31 -2.80
CA LEU A 232 -2.46 0.60 -3.55
C LEU A 232 -2.08 -0.88 -3.57
N HIS A 233 -2.86 -1.70 -2.91
CA HIS A 233 -2.64 -3.14 -2.83
C HIS A 233 -3.51 -3.85 -3.86
N PHE A 234 -2.91 -4.69 -4.69
CA PHE A 234 -3.58 -5.34 -5.80
C PHE A 234 -3.60 -6.85 -5.63
N MET A 235 -4.73 -7.48 -5.92
CA MET A 235 -4.86 -8.92 -6.05
C MET A 235 -5.01 -9.33 -7.51
N THR A 236 -4.58 -10.53 -7.82
CA THR A 236 -4.68 -11.11 -9.15
C THR A 236 -6.01 -11.84 -9.35
N GLY A 237 -6.45 -12.02 -10.59
CA GLY A 237 -7.75 -12.64 -10.91
C GLY A 237 -7.91 -14.08 -10.43
N ASP A 238 -6.80 -14.76 -10.08
CA ASP A 238 -6.80 -16.09 -9.48
C ASP A 238 -6.89 -16.09 -7.94
N ALA A 239 -6.98 -14.91 -7.31
CA ALA A 239 -7.16 -14.80 -5.87
C ALA A 239 -8.47 -15.42 -5.42
N ARG A 240 -8.42 -16.14 -4.28
CA ARG A 240 -9.56 -16.80 -3.66
C ARG A 240 -9.74 -16.34 -2.22
N PHE A 241 -10.97 -16.31 -1.80
CA PHE A 241 -11.35 -15.97 -0.43
C PHE A 241 -10.99 -17.09 0.55
N VAL A 242 -10.47 -16.72 1.72
CA VAL A 242 -10.19 -17.63 2.85
C VAL A 242 -11.05 -17.19 4.02
N ALA A 243 -12.13 -17.94 4.27
CA ALA A 243 -13.14 -17.56 5.26
C ALA A 243 -12.62 -17.58 6.70
N SER A 244 -11.60 -18.38 7.01
CA SER A 244 -10.98 -18.44 8.35
C SER A 244 -10.10 -17.24 8.67
N GLY A 245 -9.65 -16.47 7.65
CA GLY A 245 -8.84 -15.27 7.83
C GLY A 245 -9.63 -14.11 8.45
N ASN A 246 -8.92 -13.15 9.02
CA ASN A 246 -9.51 -11.91 9.56
C ASN A 246 -8.85 -10.68 8.93
N HIS A 247 -9.66 -9.70 8.52
CA HIS A 247 -9.22 -8.41 7.97
C HIS A 247 -10.40 -7.41 7.98
N PRO A 248 -10.19 -6.09 8.14
CA PRO A 248 -11.26 -5.10 8.07
C PRO A 248 -12.11 -5.16 6.79
N MET A 249 -11.51 -5.49 5.66
CA MET A 249 -12.22 -5.65 4.37
C MET A 249 -13.12 -6.89 4.29
N LYS A 250 -12.97 -7.87 5.20
CA LYS A 250 -13.77 -9.10 5.18
C LYS A 250 -15.27 -8.85 5.27
N LYS A 251 -15.69 -7.79 5.98
CA LYS A 251 -17.12 -7.44 6.13
C LYS A 251 -17.85 -7.20 4.80
N PHE A 252 -17.11 -6.87 3.74
CA PHE A 252 -17.64 -6.65 2.39
C PHE A 252 -17.68 -7.91 1.51
N ILE A 253 -17.04 -9.00 1.95
CA ILE A 253 -16.94 -10.24 1.18
C ILE A 253 -18.12 -11.14 1.56
N LYS A 254 -19.02 -11.36 0.60
CA LYS A 254 -20.20 -12.23 0.74
C LYS A 254 -20.02 -13.50 -0.09
N LEU A 255 -18.87 -14.15 0.09
CA LEU A 255 -18.48 -15.34 -0.67
C LEU A 255 -18.31 -16.54 0.26
N GLU A 256 -18.54 -17.74 -0.29
CA GLU A 256 -18.15 -18.98 0.35
C GLU A 256 -16.63 -19.16 0.37
N ASP A 257 -16.14 -19.98 1.30
CA ASP A 257 -14.71 -20.30 1.38
C ASP A 257 -14.19 -20.80 0.03
N ASN A 258 -12.98 -20.39 -0.33
CA ASN A 258 -12.33 -20.72 -1.60
C ASN A 258 -13.03 -20.21 -2.87
N ALA A 259 -14.03 -19.35 -2.77
CA ALA A 259 -14.63 -18.70 -3.94
C ALA A 259 -13.67 -17.69 -4.59
N PRO A 260 -13.78 -17.46 -5.93
CA PRO A 260 -12.96 -16.46 -6.60
C PRO A 260 -13.24 -15.04 -6.07
N MET A 261 -12.18 -14.31 -5.73
CA MET A 261 -12.30 -12.92 -5.27
C MET A 261 -12.79 -11.95 -6.35
N SER A 262 -12.70 -12.31 -7.61
CA SER A 262 -13.31 -11.57 -8.73
C SER A 262 -14.83 -11.40 -8.62
N LEU A 263 -15.48 -12.17 -7.75
CA LEU A 263 -16.92 -12.11 -7.46
C LEU A 263 -17.24 -11.29 -6.20
N ALA A 264 -16.23 -10.70 -5.54
CA ALA A 264 -16.41 -10.04 -4.25
C ALA A 264 -17.16 -8.69 -4.31
N GLY A 265 -17.37 -8.13 -5.51
CA GLY A 265 -18.20 -6.96 -5.72
C GLY A 265 -17.44 -5.63 -5.75
N GLU A 266 -18.17 -4.52 -5.60
CA GLU A 266 -17.73 -3.16 -5.91
C GLU A 266 -16.60 -2.62 -5.03
N HIS A 267 -16.45 -3.12 -3.81
CA HIS A 267 -15.33 -2.73 -2.93
C HIS A 267 -13.97 -3.25 -3.41
N PHE A 268 -13.95 -4.08 -4.46
CA PHE A 268 -12.75 -4.71 -5.03
C PHE A 268 -12.71 -4.51 -6.56
N PRO A 269 -12.64 -3.25 -7.04
CA PRO A 269 -12.81 -2.97 -8.46
C PRO A 269 -11.72 -3.62 -9.32
N GLN A 270 -12.13 -4.11 -10.50
CA GLN A 270 -11.20 -4.60 -11.51
C GLN A 270 -10.54 -3.42 -12.22
N VAL A 271 -9.21 -3.38 -12.25
CA VAL A 271 -8.42 -2.29 -12.85
C VAL A 271 -7.63 -2.73 -14.10
N VAL A 272 -7.42 -4.03 -14.27
CA VAL A 272 -6.90 -4.62 -15.51
C VAL A 272 -7.77 -5.80 -15.89
N ARG A 273 -8.13 -5.88 -17.17
CA ARG A 273 -8.86 -7.00 -17.77
C ARG A 273 -8.18 -7.41 -19.05
N ASP A 274 -7.88 -8.69 -19.17
CA ASP A 274 -7.24 -9.26 -20.36
C ASP A 274 -6.03 -8.42 -20.82
N TRP A 275 -5.09 -8.16 -19.87
CA TRP A 275 -3.87 -7.37 -20.07
C TRP A 275 -4.08 -5.88 -20.37
N LYS A 276 -5.30 -5.38 -20.34
CA LYS A 276 -5.64 -3.99 -20.67
C LYS A 276 -6.15 -3.26 -19.44
N PRO A 277 -5.62 -2.06 -19.13
CA PRO A 277 -6.22 -1.21 -18.12
C PRO A 277 -7.70 -0.99 -18.39
N VAL A 278 -8.49 -1.12 -17.36
CA VAL A 278 -9.92 -0.74 -17.39
C VAL A 278 -9.99 0.78 -17.33
N GLY A 279 -10.77 1.38 -18.21
CA GLY A 279 -10.97 2.83 -18.19
C GLY A 279 -11.75 3.27 -16.96
N LEU A 280 -11.68 4.58 -16.65
CA LEU A 280 -12.44 5.19 -15.55
C LEU A 280 -13.91 4.81 -15.60
N PRO A 281 -14.54 4.51 -14.46
CA PRO A 281 -16.01 4.36 -14.36
C PRO A 281 -16.74 5.60 -14.92
N ARG A 282 -17.95 5.41 -15.41
CA ARG A 282 -18.74 6.53 -15.98
C ARG A 282 -18.99 7.65 -14.99
N SER A 283 -19.15 7.31 -13.71
CA SER A 283 -19.31 8.25 -12.60
C SER A 283 -18.15 9.22 -12.45
N LEU A 284 -16.92 8.81 -12.80
CA LEU A 284 -15.72 9.64 -12.70
C LEU A 284 -15.42 10.42 -13.99
N LYS A 285 -16.01 10.05 -15.12
CA LYS A 285 -15.78 10.74 -16.40
C LYS A 285 -16.46 12.10 -16.49
N SER A 286 -17.45 12.37 -15.64
CA SER A 286 -18.26 13.59 -15.64
C SER A 286 -17.86 14.60 -14.56
N ALA A 287 -16.88 14.29 -13.69
CA ALA A 287 -16.40 15.25 -12.72
C ALA A 287 -15.43 16.22 -13.40
N PRO A 288 -15.69 17.54 -13.40
CA PRO A 288 -14.74 18.50 -13.90
C PRO A 288 -13.47 18.43 -13.04
N VAL A 289 -12.32 18.46 -13.70
CA VAL A 289 -11.04 18.75 -13.05
C VAL A 289 -11.13 20.23 -12.67
N THR A 290 -11.39 20.53 -11.41
CA THR A 290 -11.44 21.90 -10.87
C THR A 290 -10.03 22.42 -10.61
#